data_68db39f52fc31a697171ad540b31fca7
#
_entry.id   68db39f52fc31a697171ad540b31fca7
#
_cell.length_a   1.000
_cell.length_b   1.000
_cell.length_c   1.000
_cell.angle_alpha   90.00
_cell.angle_beta   90.00
_cell.angle_gamma   90.00
#
_symmetry.space_group_name_H-M   'P 1'
#
loop_
_entity.id
_entity.type
_entity.pdbx_description
1 polymer ?
#
loop_
_entity_poly.entity_id
_entity_poly.type
_entity_poly.pdbx_seq_one_letter_code
_entity_poly.pdbx_strand_id
1 'polypeptide(L)'
;PQITGKTASGQKWDISSWGDTFGNRSERYLAAVAYLDGARPSMVFARGYYTGPEGETGGRTVIATYDLVDGKLVKKWRFDTMDYNNQYIGQGNHSMSVADVDYDGCDELIYGSLAINNDGKPMYSTGLGHGDAQHVSDLDTSRPGLEVYSCHEETQAKYSFEMRDARTGEILVGGEQMGSDNGRGTSDDIDPRYPGCEGWSAAGILTAADGTVISTKYTMPANFLCYWDGDLGREVQDNIYISKWNPEKEKVETIFTASGCTSVNGTKANPSLTADLFGDWREEVMYPLKDGSALRIYTTTTPTSYKIPTLMHDIQYRMHVAYQNDC
;
A
#
# COMPACT_ATOMS: atom_id res chain seq x y z
N PRO A 1 5.75 7.36 20.63
CA PRO A 1 5.46 7.95 21.93
C PRO A 1 4.27 7.23 22.52
N GLN A 2 4.49 6.51 23.64
CA GLN A 2 3.38 5.96 24.40
C GLN A 2 2.39 7.09 24.66
N ILE A 3 1.12 6.91 24.31
CA ILE A 3 0.09 7.85 24.73
C ILE A 3 -0.15 7.64 26.22
N THR A 4 0.78 8.08 27.00
CA THR A 4 0.63 8.34 28.43
C THR A 4 0.06 9.75 28.61
N GLY A 5 -1.10 10.00 27.99
CA GLY A 5 -1.80 11.26 28.14
C GLY A 5 -2.86 11.15 29.24
N LYS A 6 -3.24 12.28 29.77
CA LYS A 6 -4.47 12.41 30.55
C LYS A 6 -5.51 13.08 29.66
N THR A 7 -6.77 12.64 29.78
CA THR A 7 -7.89 13.39 29.20
C THR A 7 -7.93 14.82 29.76
N ALA A 8 -8.67 15.71 29.14
CA ALA A 8 -8.88 17.08 29.69
C ALA A 8 -9.44 17.05 31.12
N SER A 9 -10.08 15.95 31.53
CA SER A 9 -10.56 15.70 32.90
C SER A 9 -9.50 15.08 33.83
N GLY A 10 -8.25 14.89 33.38
CA GLY A 10 -7.16 14.33 34.18
C GLY A 10 -7.16 12.80 34.31
N GLN A 11 -8.06 12.10 33.66
CA GLN A 11 -8.10 10.63 33.60
C GLN A 11 -6.96 10.09 32.73
N LYS A 12 -6.30 9.00 33.15
CA LYS A 12 -5.35 8.29 32.28
C LYS A 12 -6.07 7.81 31.03
N TRP A 13 -5.42 7.97 29.88
CA TRP A 13 -5.85 7.29 28.66
C TRP A 13 -5.80 5.79 28.89
N ASP A 14 -6.94 5.14 28.70
CA ASP A 14 -7.05 3.70 28.77
C ASP A 14 -6.96 3.15 27.34
N ILE A 15 -5.94 2.33 27.09
CA ILE A 15 -5.75 1.66 25.80
C ILE A 15 -6.94 0.76 25.47
N SER A 16 -7.67 0.26 26.45
CA SER A 16 -8.88 -0.53 26.25
C SER A 16 -9.98 0.23 25.50
N SER A 17 -9.93 1.59 25.53
CA SER A 17 -10.85 2.41 24.74
C SER A 17 -10.68 2.25 23.22
N TRP A 18 -9.59 1.61 22.79
CA TRP A 18 -9.32 1.24 21.41
C TRP A 18 -9.81 -0.16 21.06
N GLY A 19 -10.44 -0.86 22.01
CA GLY A 19 -10.93 -2.22 21.83
C GLY A 19 -9.85 -3.30 21.75
N ASP A 20 -8.61 -2.93 22.01
CA ASP A 20 -7.46 -3.82 22.07
C ASP A 20 -6.50 -3.38 23.17
N THR A 21 -6.17 -4.30 24.07
CA THR A 21 -5.26 -4.04 25.19
C THR A 21 -3.80 -4.32 24.85
N PHE A 22 -3.53 -4.90 23.68
CA PHE A 22 -2.18 -5.17 23.21
C PHE A 22 -1.63 -3.93 22.47
N GLY A 23 -0.73 -3.21 23.11
CA GLY A 23 -0.21 -1.93 22.63
C GLY A 23 0.34 -1.96 21.21
N ASN A 24 0.98 -3.06 20.80
CA ASN A 24 1.47 -3.20 19.43
C ASN A 24 0.35 -3.12 18.38
N ARG A 25 -0.83 -3.65 18.65
CA ARG A 25 -1.98 -3.56 17.72
C ARG A 25 -2.73 -2.23 17.81
N SER A 26 -2.94 -1.72 19.02
CA SER A 26 -3.66 -0.47 19.25
C SER A 26 -2.85 0.79 18.95
N GLU A 27 -1.53 0.70 18.80
CA GLU A 27 -0.61 1.80 18.52
C GLU A 27 0.03 1.68 17.13
N ARG A 28 -0.75 1.29 16.13
CA ARG A 28 -0.37 1.30 14.72
C ARG A 28 -0.83 2.59 14.08
N TYR A 29 0.10 3.27 13.47
CA TYR A 29 -0.10 4.57 12.85
C TYR A 29 0.34 4.53 11.39
N LEU A 30 -0.42 5.21 10.54
CA LEU A 30 -0.06 5.50 9.17
C LEU A 30 -0.23 6.99 8.92
N ALA A 31 0.55 7.52 8.00
CA ALA A 31 0.42 8.89 7.53
C ALA A 31 0.41 8.93 6.00
N ALA A 32 -0.29 9.90 5.44
CA ALA A 32 -0.27 10.18 4.02
C ALA A 32 -0.52 11.67 3.77
N VAL A 33 -0.38 12.06 2.52
CA VAL A 33 -0.80 13.38 2.01
C VAL A 33 -1.87 13.14 0.95
N ALA A 34 -2.96 13.92 1.01
CA ALA A 34 -4.08 13.83 0.09
C ALA A 34 -4.57 15.21 -0.34
N TYR A 35 -5.00 15.34 -1.57
CA TYR A 35 -5.63 16.57 -2.08
C TYR A 35 -7.15 16.50 -1.90
N LEU A 36 -7.60 16.52 -0.65
CA LEU A 36 -9.01 16.37 -0.26
C LEU A 36 -9.94 17.50 -0.73
N ASP A 37 -9.41 18.57 -1.28
CA ASP A 37 -10.16 19.68 -1.89
C ASP A 37 -9.74 19.91 -3.35
N GLY A 38 -8.98 18.98 -3.93
CA GLY A 38 -8.46 19.05 -5.29
C GLY A 38 -7.41 20.14 -5.53
N ALA A 39 -7.07 20.94 -4.53
CA ALA A 39 -6.20 22.10 -4.72
C ALA A 39 -5.01 22.16 -3.76
N ARG A 40 -5.17 21.71 -2.51
CA ARG A 40 -4.17 21.83 -1.47
C ARG A 40 -3.91 20.48 -0.80
N PRO A 41 -2.63 20.19 -0.48
CA PRO A 41 -2.30 18.98 0.26
C PRO A 41 -2.81 19.07 1.70
N SER A 42 -3.53 18.05 2.12
CA SER A 42 -3.93 17.82 3.52
C SER A 42 -3.07 16.71 4.12
N MET A 43 -2.71 16.82 5.38
CA MET A 43 -2.08 15.74 6.13
C MET A 43 -3.15 14.76 6.61
N VAL A 44 -2.89 13.47 6.41
CA VAL A 44 -3.75 12.36 6.84
C VAL A 44 -3.00 11.56 7.90
N PHE A 45 -3.64 11.31 9.04
CA PHE A 45 -3.12 10.46 10.11
C PHE A 45 -4.15 9.42 10.47
N ALA A 46 -3.78 8.16 10.34
CA ALA A 46 -4.60 7.02 10.72
C ALA A 46 -4.02 6.32 11.95
N ARG A 47 -4.89 5.79 12.80
CA ARG A 47 -4.54 4.93 13.92
C ARG A 47 -5.50 3.77 14.01
N GLY A 48 -4.92 2.56 14.15
CA GLY A 48 -5.66 1.31 14.30
C GLY A 48 -6.18 0.77 12.97
N TYR A 49 -6.10 -0.55 12.79
CA TYR A 49 -6.59 -1.25 11.60
C TYR A 49 -6.92 -2.72 11.86
N TYR A 50 -6.60 -3.26 13.05
CA TYR A 50 -6.91 -4.64 13.41
C TYR A 50 -8.33 -4.81 13.93
N THR A 51 -8.83 -6.05 13.85
CA THR A 51 -10.11 -6.46 14.44
C THR A 51 -10.11 -6.54 15.98
N GLY A 52 -8.93 -6.51 16.59
CA GLY A 52 -8.75 -6.78 18.01
C GLY A 52 -8.30 -8.21 18.28
N PRO A 53 -8.27 -8.65 19.55
CA PRO A 53 -7.95 -10.02 19.91
C PRO A 53 -8.90 -11.01 19.25
N GLU A 54 -8.39 -12.20 18.93
CA GLU A 54 -9.17 -13.28 18.31
C GLU A 54 -10.43 -13.59 19.13
N GLY A 55 -11.61 -13.47 18.50
CA GLY A 55 -12.90 -13.66 19.13
C GLY A 55 -13.50 -12.44 19.85
N GLU A 56 -12.82 -11.31 19.88
CA GLU A 56 -13.34 -10.05 20.42
C GLU A 56 -13.71 -9.06 19.31
N THR A 57 -14.86 -8.42 19.43
CA THR A 57 -15.31 -7.33 18.52
C THR A 57 -14.65 -6.02 18.93
N GLY A 58 -13.29 -6.01 19.00
CA GLY A 58 -12.60 -4.89 19.53
C GLY A 58 -11.47 -4.44 18.62
N GLY A 59 -11.51 -3.39 18.02
CA GLY A 59 -10.48 -2.66 17.27
C GLY A 59 -11.09 -1.35 16.85
N ARG A 60 -10.42 -0.25 17.04
CA ARG A 60 -10.91 1.06 16.65
C ARG A 60 -9.99 1.62 15.58
N THR A 61 -10.55 2.11 14.52
CA THR A 61 -9.84 2.89 13.50
C THR A 61 -10.27 4.33 13.58
N VAL A 62 -9.30 5.24 13.64
CA VAL A 62 -9.53 6.67 13.57
C VAL A 62 -8.62 7.25 12.51
N ILE A 63 -9.19 8.02 11.59
CA ILE A 63 -8.46 8.81 10.60
C ILE A 63 -8.78 10.29 10.85
N ALA A 64 -7.75 11.12 10.95
CA ALA A 64 -7.89 12.55 11.14
C ALA A 64 -7.07 13.31 10.11
N THR A 65 -7.66 14.32 9.51
CA THR A 65 -7.02 15.13 8.47
C THR A 65 -6.87 16.58 8.89
N TYR A 66 -5.78 17.19 8.44
CA TYR A 66 -5.42 18.54 8.79
C TYR A 66 -4.87 19.28 7.58
N ASP A 67 -5.29 20.54 7.45
CA ASP A 67 -4.66 21.50 6.53
C ASP A 67 -3.63 22.34 7.27
N LEU A 68 -2.56 22.76 6.58
CA LEU A 68 -1.64 23.75 7.09
C LEU A 68 -2.11 25.15 6.64
N VAL A 69 -2.67 25.92 7.57
CA VAL A 69 -3.18 27.28 7.31
C VAL A 69 -2.43 28.26 8.19
N ASP A 70 -1.76 29.25 7.59
CA ASP A 70 -0.98 30.27 8.30
C ASP A 70 -0.01 29.71 9.35
N GLY A 71 0.67 28.60 9.00
CA GLY A 71 1.62 27.90 9.86
C GLY A 71 1.00 27.11 11.01
N LYS A 72 -0.31 26.89 10.99
CA LYS A 72 -1.05 26.11 12.00
C LYS A 72 -1.76 24.93 11.37
N LEU A 73 -1.80 23.82 12.09
CA LEU A 73 -2.61 22.65 11.73
C LEU A 73 -4.07 22.92 12.07
N VAL A 74 -4.92 22.95 11.06
CA VAL A 74 -6.36 23.10 11.19
C VAL A 74 -7.02 21.79 10.81
N LYS A 75 -7.73 21.16 11.77
CA LYS A 75 -8.44 19.90 11.51
C LYS A 75 -9.52 20.12 10.44
N LYS A 76 -9.53 19.28 9.41
CA LYS A 76 -10.53 19.27 8.34
C LYS A 76 -11.71 18.36 8.73
N TRP A 77 -11.46 17.09 8.92
CA TRP A 77 -12.46 16.12 9.39
C TRP A 77 -11.81 14.99 10.20
N ARG A 78 -12.62 14.14 10.77
CA ARG A 78 -12.24 12.92 11.47
C ARG A 78 -13.25 11.82 11.18
N PHE A 79 -12.75 10.69 10.70
CA PHE A 79 -13.48 9.43 10.68
C PHE A 79 -13.15 8.64 11.96
N ASP A 80 -14.14 7.97 12.52
CA ASP A 80 -13.98 7.10 13.68
C ASP A 80 -15.00 5.95 13.60
N THR A 81 -14.53 4.71 13.64
CA THR A 81 -15.40 3.52 13.53
C THR A 81 -16.50 3.49 14.59
N MET A 82 -16.28 4.10 15.76
CA MET A 82 -17.31 4.18 16.81
C MET A 82 -18.50 5.06 16.42
N ASP A 83 -18.31 6.03 15.55
CA ASP A 83 -19.39 6.90 15.08
C ASP A 83 -20.35 6.15 14.12
N TYR A 84 -19.96 4.96 13.66
CA TYR A 84 -20.69 4.09 12.74
C TYR A 84 -21.08 2.74 13.38
N ASN A 85 -21.30 2.70 14.69
CA ASN A 85 -21.67 1.49 15.44
C ASN A 85 -20.68 0.33 15.20
N ASN A 86 -19.40 0.66 15.08
CA ASN A 86 -18.31 -0.30 14.84
C ASN A 86 -18.40 -1.10 13.53
N GLN A 87 -19.22 -0.68 12.58
CA GLN A 87 -19.43 -1.36 11.30
C GLN A 87 -18.15 -1.56 10.48
N TYR A 88 -17.15 -0.68 10.67
CA TYR A 88 -15.91 -0.65 9.88
C TYR A 88 -14.67 -1.09 10.67
N ILE A 89 -14.87 -1.71 11.84
CA ILE A 89 -13.77 -2.25 12.64
C ILE A 89 -13.00 -3.31 11.87
N GLY A 90 -11.66 -3.27 11.98
CA GLY A 90 -10.78 -4.29 11.44
C GLY A 90 -10.70 -4.32 9.91
N GLN A 91 -11.08 -3.24 9.25
CA GLN A 91 -11.05 -3.16 7.78
C GLN A 91 -9.81 -2.46 7.23
N GLY A 92 -8.96 -1.92 8.10
CA GLY A 92 -7.74 -1.23 7.70
C GLY A 92 -6.59 -2.19 7.38
N ASN A 93 -5.53 -1.65 6.77
CA ASN A 93 -4.37 -2.39 6.29
C ASN A 93 -3.07 -1.78 6.86
N HIS A 94 -1.94 -2.47 6.71
CA HIS A 94 -0.62 -1.92 7.00
C HIS A 94 -0.19 -0.84 6.01
N SER A 95 -0.89 -0.67 4.92
CA SER A 95 -0.69 0.40 3.95
C SER A 95 -1.99 1.17 3.71
N MET A 96 -1.85 2.42 3.30
CA MET A 96 -2.95 3.28 2.90
C MET A 96 -2.60 3.90 1.55
N SER A 97 -3.55 3.90 0.62
CA SER A 97 -3.40 4.53 -0.69
C SER A 97 -4.30 5.75 -0.80
N VAL A 98 -3.87 6.71 -1.58
CA VAL A 98 -4.56 7.96 -1.84
C VAL A 98 -4.72 8.12 -3.34
N ALA A 99 -5.94 8.31 -3.82
CA ALA A 99 -6.22 8.53 -5.24
C ALA A 99 -7.61 9.15 -5.41
N ASP A 100 -7.81 9.92 -6.48
CA ASP A 100 -9.12 10.36 -6.97
C ASP A 100 -9.78 9.17 -7.69
N VAL A 101 -10.51 8.34 -6.93
CA VAL A 101 -11.08 7.09 -7.45
C VAL A 101 -12.46 7.27 -8.09
N ASP A 102 -13.11 8.40 -7.88
CA ASP A 102 -14.42 8.69 -8.45
C ASP A 102 -14.41 9.83 -9.49
N TYR A 103 -13.20 10.38 -9.74
CA TYR A 103 -12.94 11.43 -10.73
C TYR A 103 -13.65 12.75 -10.46
N ASP A 104 -13.86 13.11 -9.19
CA ASP A 104 -14.42 14.39 -8.81
C ASP A 104 -13.36 15.51 -8.67
N GLY A 105 -12.08 15.15 -8.78
CA GLY A 105 -10.92 16.03 -8.66
C GLY A 105 -10.38 16.13 -7.25
N CYS A 106 -10.88 15.34 -6.32
CA CYS A 106 -10.41 15.24 -4.94
C CYS A 106 -9.94 13.81 -4.64
N ASP A 107 -8.99 13.67 -3.73
CA ASP A 107 -8.49 12.34 -3.37
C ASP A 107 -9.36 11.65 -2.33
N GLU A 108 -9.56 10.35 -2.50
CA GLU A 108 -10.09 9.42 -1.53
C GLU A 108 -8.97 8.67 -0.81
N LEU A 109 -9.33 8.08 0.32
CA LEU A 109 -8.44 7.22 1.09
C LEU A 109 -8.89 5.76 0.96
N ILE A 110 -8.03 4.91 0.40
CA ILE A 110 -8.21 3.46 0.38
C ILE A 110 -7.40 2.89 1.52
N TYR A 111 -8.09 2.32 2.51
CA TYR A 111 -7.48 1.81 3.74
C TYR A 111 -7.87 0.35 3.98
N GLY A 112 -7.18 -0.55 3.30
CA GLY A 112 -7.50 -1.98 3.29
C GLY A 112 -8.82 -2.26 2.62
N SER A 113 -9.70 -2.92 3.35
CA SER A 113 -11.06 -3.27 2.93
C SER A 113 -12.06 -2.10 3.01
N LEU A 114 -11.60 -0.91 3.39
CA LEU A 114 -12.41 0.30 3.60
C LEU A 114 -11.96 1.42 2.65
N ALA A 115 -12.91 2.13 2.08
CA ALA A 115 -12.67 3.39 1.37
C ALA A 115 -13.39 4.55 2.06
N ILE A 116 -12.70 5.69 2.18
CA ILE A 116 -13.20 6.93 2.80
C ILE A 116 -13.15 8.03 1.75
N ASN A 117 -14.29 8.69 1.55
CA ASN A 117 -14.44 9.82 0.64
C ASN A 117 -13.67 11.04 1.15
N ASN A 118 -13.33 11.96 0.26
CA ASN A 118 -12.65 13.23 0.51
C ASN A 118 -13.28 14.06 1.65
N ASP A 119 -14.59 13.87 1.93
CA ASP A 119 -15.33 14.54 3.00
C ASP A 119 -15.30 13.79 4.36
N GLY A 120 -14.59 12.66 4.42
CA GLY A 120 -14.43 11.84 5.63
C GLY A 120 -15.54 10.84 5.88
N LYS A 121 -16.47 10.67 4.94
CA LYS A 121 -17.51 9.64 5.03
C LYS A 121 -17.05 8.33 4.39
N PRO A 122 -17.45 7.15 4.92
CA PRO A 122 -17.16 5.89 4.27
C PRO A 122 -17.88 5.81 2.92
N MET A 123 -17.14 5.38 1.88
CA MET A 123 -17.70 5.06 0.57
C MET A 123 -18.24 3.63 0.57
N TYR A 124 -17.40 2.69 0.94
CA TYR A 124 -17.74 1.27 1.05
C TYR A 124 -16.82 0.54 2.03
N SER A 125 -17.20 -0.69 2.37
CA SER A 125 -16.33 -1.70 2.94
C SER A 125 -16.61 -3.04 2.27
N THR A 126 -15.56 -3.77 1.88
CA THR A 126 -15.71 -5.12 1.32
C THR A 126 -16.03 -6.17 2.38
N GLY A 127 -15.74 -5.86 3.65
CA GLY A 127 -15.94 -6.79 4.77
C GLY A 127 -14.92 -7.94 4.82
N LEU A 128 -13.84 -7.86 4.01
CA LEU A 128 -12.80 -8.89 3.96
C LEU A 128 -11.80 -8.83 5.12
N GLY A 129 -11.90 -7.76 5.92
CA GLY A 129 -11.06 -7.61 7.11
C GLY A 129 -9.70 -7.02 6.83
N HIS A 130 -8.81 -7.19 7.81
CA HIS A 130 -7.45 -6.68 7.80
C HIS A 130 -6.57 -7.40 6.77
N GLY A 131 -5.58 -6.68 6.24
CA GLY A 131 -4.54 -7.21 5.37
C GLY A 131 -3.24 -6.41 5.47
N ASP A 132 -2.18 -6.93 4.88
CA ASP A 132 -0.83 -6.35 4.97
C ASP A 132 -0.49 -5.42 3.81
N ALA A 133 -1.02 -5.66 2.62
CA ALA A 133 -0.62 -4.94 1.42
C ALA A 133 -1.80 -4.63 0.51
N GLN A 134 -1.74 -3.46 -0.11
CA GLN A 134 -2.68 -3.03 -1.15
C GLN A 134 -1.98 -2.13 -2.16
N HIS A 135 -2.46 -2.16 -3.39
CA HIS A 135 -2.01 -1.32 -4.49
C HIS A 135 -3.22 -0.73 -5.20
N VAL A 136 -3.16 0.55 -5.52
CA VAL A 136 -4.22 1.27 -6.23
C VAL A 136 -3.63 1.91 -7.48
N SER A 137 -4.12 1.49 -8.64
CA SER A 137 -3.75 2.02 -9.94
C SER A 137 -4.78 1.61 -10.99
N ASP A 138 -4.59 2.00 -12.23
CA ASP A 138 -5.26 1.43 -13.40
C ASP A 138 -4.63 0.04 -13.66
N LEU A 139 -5.10 -0.97 -12.92
CA LEU A 139 -4.55 -2.33 -12.96
C LEU A 139 -5.15 -3.15 -14.11
N ASP A 140 -6.41 -2.90 -14.46
CA ASP A 140 -7.09 -3.51 -15.60
C ASP A 140 -7.38 -2.47 -16.68
N THR A 141 -6.43 -2.26 -17.56
CA THR A 141 -6.51 -1.27 -18.65
C THR A 141 -7.67 -1.50 -19.64
N SER A 142 -8.40 -2.61 -19.55
CA SER A 142 -9.61 -2.88 -20.33
C SER A 142 -10.86 -2.24 -19.74
N ARG A 143 -10.80 -1.72 -18.51
CA ARG A 143 -11.88 -1.09 -17.76
C ARG A 143 -11.60 0.40 -17.55
N PRO A 144 -12.61 1.25 -17.50
CA PRO A 144 -12.41 2.62 -17.04
C PRO A 144 -12.35 2.66 -15.52
N GLY A 145 -11.42 3.38 -14.96
CA GLY A 145 -11.33 3.57 -13.52
C GLY A 145 -10.02 3.08 -12.95
N LEU A 146 -9.94 3.07 -11.63
CA LEU A 146 -8.83 2.49 -10.89
C LEU A 146 -9.30 1.21 -10.19
N GLU A 147 -8.38 0.29 -10.01
CA GLU A 147 -8.58 -0.92 -9.23
C GLU A 147 -7.70 -0.90 -7.98
N VAL A 148 -8.11 -1.71 -7.01
CA VAL A 148 -7.33 -2.04 -5.82
C VAL A 148 -6.99 -3.51 -5.88
N TYR A 149 -5.71 -3.86 -5.82
CA TYR A 149 -5.26 -5.20 -5.47
C TYR A 149 -4.93 -5.25 -3.99
N SER A 150 -5.46 -6.22 -3.25
CA SER A 150 -5.24 -6.35 -1.81
C SER A 150 -5.14 -7.82 -1.38
N CYS A 151 -4.34 -8.08 -0.35
CA CYS A 151 -4.27 -9.39 0.30
C CYS A 151 -4.74 -9.29 1.76
N HIS A 152 -5.30 -10.40 2.28
CA HIS A 152 -6.00 -10.43 3.56
C HIS A 152 -5.41 -11.47 4.51
N GLU A 153 -5.28 -11.10 5.79
CA GLU A 153 -4.83 -11.99 6.85
C GLU A 153 -5.96 -12.82 7.47
N GLU A 154 -7.19 -12.31 7.39
CA GLU A 154 -8.34 -12.93 8.05
C GLU A 154 -8.69 -14.27 7.41
N THR A 155 -8.45 -15.36 8.13
CA THR A 155 -8.72 -16.72 7.65
C THR A 155 -10.21 -17.02 7.43
N GLN A 156 -11.09 -16.17 7.97
CA GLN A 156 -12.54 -16.22 7.74
C GLN A 156 -12.98 -15.40 6.53
N ALA A 157 -12.11 -14.57 5.95
CA ALA A 157 -12.45 -13.78 4.78
C ALA A 157 -12.86 -14.69 3.61
N LYS A 158 -13.73 -14.20 2.74
CA LYS A 158 -14.14 -14.96 1.56
C LYS A 158 -12.98 -15.21 0.60
N TYR A 159 -12.04 -14.26 0.52
CA TYR A 159 -10.88 -14.31 -0.37
C TYR A 159 -9.60 -14.07 0.42
N SER A 160 -8.49 -14.71 0.02
CA SER A 160 -7.16 -14.46 0.56
C SER A 160 -6.50 -13.25 -0.11
N PHE A 161 -6.82 -13.00 -1.37
CA PHE A 161 -6.50 -11.78 -2.11
C PHE A 161 -7.65 -11.43 -3.06
N GLU A 162 -7.70 -10.19 -3.47
CA GLU A 162 -8.70 -9.75 -4.43
C GLU A 162 -8.22 -8.56 -5.26
N MET A 163 -8.84 -8.39 -6.42
CA MET A 163 -8.85 -7.14 -7.17
C MET A 163 -10.28 -6.63 -7.23
N ARG A 164 -10.47 -5.35 -6.97
CA ARG A 164 -11.78 -4.70 -6.93
C ARG A 164 -11.76 -3.34 -7.63
N ASP A 165 -12.92 -2.92 -8.09
CA ASP A 165 -13.15 -1.55 -8.51
C ASP A 165 -12.93 -0.59 -7.33
N ALA A 166 -12.02 0.37 -7.49
CA ALA A 166 -11.60 1.25 -6.40
C ALA A 166 -12.71 2.23 -5.96
N ARG A 167 -13.61 2.59 -6.85
CA ARG A 167 -14.72 3.51 -6.59
C ARG A 167 -15.88 2.85 -5.85
N THR A 168 -16.22 1.61 -6.23
CA THR A 168 -17.45 0.95 -5.77
C THR A 168 -17.21 -0.14 -4.74
N GLY A 169 -16.00 -0.70 -4.69
CA GLY A 169 -15.68 -1.87 -3.87
C GLY A 169 -16.17 -3.20 -4.47
N GLU A 170 -16.67 -3.21 -5.72
CA GLU A 170 -17.07 -4.43 -6.41
C GLU A 170 -15.86 -5.33 -6.64
N ILE A 171 -15.94 -6.58 -6.16
CA ILE A 171 -14.87 -7.56 -6.35
C ILE A 171 -14.90 -8.08 -7.79
N LEU A 172 -13.83 -7.85 -8.52
CA LEU A 172 -13.64 -8.26 -9.91
C LEU A 172 -12.97 -9.63 -10.00
N VAL A 173 -11.91 -9.81 -9.20
CA VAL A 173 -11.16 -11.06 -9.11
C VAL A 173 -11.00 -11.40 -7.63
N GLY A 174 -11.19 -12.65 -7.24
CA GLY A 174 -11.01 -13.11 -5.88
C GLY A 174 -10.30 -14.45 -5.83
N GLY A 175 -9.18 -14.51 -5.10
CA GLY A 175 -8.43 -15.75 -4.86
C GLY A 175 -9.01 -16.59 -3.74
N GLU A 176 -8.97 -17.91 -3.88
CA GLU A 176 -9.45 -18.82 -2.85
C GLU A 176 -8.76 -18.58 -1.50
N GLN A 177 -9.52 -18.75 -0.42
CA GLN A 177 -8.99 -18.63 0.92
C GLN A 177 -7.97 -19.74 1.20
N MET A 178 -6.75 -19.35 1.58
CA MET A 178 -5.67 -20.31 1.85
C MET A 178 -5.67 -20.86 3.29
N GLY A 179 -6.55 -20.36 4.17
CA GLY A 179 -6.67 -20.80 5.55
C GLY A 179 -5.52 -20.38 6.47
N SER A 180 -4.70 -19.45 6.01
CA SER A 180 -3.58 -18.87 6.75
C SER A 180 -3.40 -17.41 6.35
N ASP A 181 -2.60 -16.70 7.13
CA ASP A 181 -2.20 -15.33 6.86
C ASP A 181 -1.58 -15.17 5.44
N ASN A 182 -2.16 -14.30 4.62
CA ASN A 182 -1.63 -13.89 3.32
C ASN A 182 -1.01 -12.49 3.44
N GLY A 183 0.05 -12.40 4.24
CA GLY A 183 0.65 -11.16 4.70
C GLY A 183 1.52 -10.41 3.68
N ARG A 184 1.53 -10.81 2.42
CA ARG A 184 2.30 -10.15 1.35
C ARG A 184 1.57 -10.23 0.05
N GLY A 185 1.55 -9.12 -0.69
CA GLY A 185 0.99 -9.07 -2.02
C GLY A 185 1.40 -7.80 -2.74
N THR A 186 1.45 -7.86 -4.05
CA THR A 186 1.71 -6.71 -4.91
C THR A 186 1.10 -6.92 -6.28
N SER A 187 0.94 -5.85 -7.04
CA SER A 187 0.41 -5.88 -8.39
C SER A 187 1.07 -4.79 -9.22
N ASP A 188 1.56 -5.18 -10.40
CA ASP A 188 2.02 -4.27 -11.46
C ASP A 188 2.25 -5.05 -12.75
N ASP A 189 2.54 -4.37 -13.86
CA ASP A 189 2.83 -4.97 -15.17
C ASP A 189 4.24 -5.57 -15.17
N ILE A 190 4.30 -6.90 -15.15
CA ILE A 190 5.56 -7.67 -15.17
C ILE A 190 5.61 -8.68 -16.31
N ASP A 191 4.48 -8.99 -16.95
CA ASP A 191 4.40 -10.00 -18.00
C ASP A 191 3.73 -9.45 -19.28
N PRO A 192 4.50 -9.05 -20.29
CA PRO A 192 3.98 -8.40 -21.49
C PRO A 192 3.05 -9.26 -22.35
N ARG A 193 2.82 -10.51 -21.96
CA ARG A 193 1.87 -11.40 -22.65
C ARG A 193 0.41 -11.13 -22.28
N TYR A 194 0.20 -10.45 -21.15
CA TYR A 194 -1.13 -10.13 -20.63
C TYR A 194 -1.30 -8.62 -20.57
N PRO A 195 -2.46 -8.07 -20.95
CA PRO A 195 -2.73 -6.65 -20.81
C PRO A 195 -3.08 -6.30 -19.36
N GLY A 196 -2.62 -5.13 -18.91
CA GLY A 196 -2.80 -4.67 -17.53
C GLY A 196 -1.74 -5.21 -16.59
N CYS A 197 -2.04 -5.22 -15.30
CA CYS A 197 -1.09 -5.59 -14.26
C CYS A 197 -1.34 -7.01 -13.74
N GLU A 198 -0.27 -7.75 -13.48
CA GLU A 198 -0.35 -9.01 -12.77
C GLU A 198 -0.46 -8.77 -11.26
N GLY A 199 -1.19 -9.66 -10.58
CA GLY A 199 -1.28 -9.69 -9.13
C GLY A 199 -0.69 -10.98 -8.55
N TRP A 200 0.06 -10.86 -7.46
CA TRP A 200 0.58 -12.02 -6.73
C TRP A 200 0.71 -11.77 -5.24
N SER A 201 0.70 -12.84 -4.47
CA SER A 201 0.76 -12.78 -3.02
C SER A 201 1.44 -14.01 -2.43
N ALA A 202 1.54 -14.06 -1.10
CA ALA A 202 2.04 -15.24 -0.39
C ALA A 202 1.18 -16.51 -0.63
N ALA A 203 0.00 -16.38 -1.23
CA ALA A 203 -0.80 -17.52 -1.69
C ALA A 203 -0.12 -18.34 -2.81
N GLY A 204 0.92 -17.82 -3.43
CA GLY A 204 1.70 -18.54 -4.44
C GLY A 204 1.01 -18.62 -5.81
N ILE A 205 0.07 -17.72 -6.06
CA ILE A 205 -0.67 -17.63 -7.33
C ILE A 205 -0.31 -16.31 -8.00
N LEU A 206 0.03 -16.36 -9.28
CA LEU A 206 0.17 -15.21 -10.16
C LEU A 206 -1.03 -15.14 -11.09
N THR A 207 -1.73 -14.00 -11.08
CA THR A 207 -2.91 -13.77 -11.92
C THR A 207 -2.71 -12.57 -12.81
N ALA A 208 -3.24 -12.60 -14.02
CA ALA A 208 -3.45 -11.40 -14.84
C ALA A 208 -4.62 -10.57 -14.29
N ALA A 209 -4.77 -9.34 -14.78
CA ALA A 209 -5.82 -8.41 -14.38
C ALA A 209 -7.25 -8.94 -14.58
N ASP A 210 -7.47 -9.76 -15.59
CA ASP A 210 -8.77 -10.40 -15.86
C ASP A 210 -9.05 -11.66 -14.99
N GLY A 211 -8.13 -11.97 -14.06
CA GLY A 211 -8.20 -13.17 -13.20
C GLY A 211 -7.66 -14.44 -13.80
N THR A 212 -7.13 -14.39 -15.03
CA THR A 212 -6.45 -15.56 -15.64
C THR A 212 -5.26 -15.98 -14.79
N VAL A 213 -5.24 -17.24 -14.35
CA VAL A 213 -4.12 -17.80 -13.58
C VAL A 213 -2.94 -18.07 -14.51
N ILE A 214 -1.84 -17.35 -14.29
CA ILE A 214 -0.60 -17.47 -15.05
C ILE A 214 0.27 -18.59 -14.47
N SER A 215 0.39 -18.63 -13.15
CA SER A 215 1.17 -19.66 -12.45
C SER A 215 0.62 -19.94 -11.07
N THR A 216 0.65 -21.20 -10.64
CA THR A 216 0.28 -21.67 -9.29
C THR A 216 1.47 -22.16 -8.47
N LYS A 217 2.68 -22.00 -9.00
CA LYS A 217 3.94 -22.41 -8.33
C LYS A 217 4.81 -21.21 -8.00
N TYR A 218 4.17 -20.09 -7.81
CA TYR A 218 4.83 -18.84 -7.81
C TYR A 218 5.36 -18.48 -6.40
N THR A 219 6.66 -18.31 -6.28
CA THR A 219 7.33 -17.82 -5.08
C THR A 219 8.18 -16.61 -5.45
N MET A 220 7.56 -15.46 -5.53
CA MET A 220 8.23 -14.22 -5.84
C MET A 220 8.15 -13.26 -4.65
N PRO A 221 9.17 -12.45 -4.40
CA PRO A 221 9.05 -11.36 -3.45
C PRO A 221 7.88 -10.46 -3.82
N ALA A 222 7.19 -9.93 -2.81
CA ALA A 222 6.03 -9.09 -2.96
C ALA A 222 6.13 -7.84 -2.05
N ASN A 223 7.34 -7.25 -1.97
CA ASN A 223 7.58 -6.08 -1.13
C ASN A 223 7.59 -4.77 -1.94
N PHE A 224 8.38 -4.71 -3.02
CA PHE A 224 8.56 -3.51 -3.83
C PHE A 224 8.73 -3.84 -5.30
N LEU A 225 8.44 -2.84 -6.13
CA LEU A 225 8.64 -2.83 -7.58
C LEU A 225 9.36 -1.56 -7.98
N CYS A 226 10.06 -1.60 -9.12
CA CYS A 226 10.69 -0.43 -9.69
C CYS A 226 10.80 -0.52 -11.22
N TYR A 227 10.85 0.61 -11.90
CA TYR A 227 11.30 0.70 -13.27
C TYR A 227 12.83 0.75 -13.30
N TRP A 228 13.47 -0.37 -13.60
CA TRP A 228 14.93 -0.45 -13.55
C TRP A 228 15.60 -0.58 -14.91
N ASP A 229 15.11 -1.44 -15.77
CA ASP A 229 15.76 -1.68 -17.06
C ASP A 229 15.25 -0.77 -18.20
N GLY A 230 15.31 -1.22 -19.43
CA GLY A 230 15.02 -0.38 -20.60
C GLY A 230 13.62 -0.56 -21.19
N ASP A 231 12.80 -1.48 -20.68
CA ASP A 231 11.42 -1.69 -21.12
C ASP A 231 10.39 -1.09 -20.12
N LEU A 232 9.11 -1.27 -20.38
CA LEU A 232 8.04 -0.68 -19.58
C LEU A 232 7.51 -1.63 -18.49
N GLY A 233 8.00 -2.87 -18.44
CA GLY A 233 7.67 -3.78 -17.35
C GLY A 233 8.40 -3.42 -16.07
N ARG A 234 7.78 -3.69 -14.93
CA ARG A 234 8.38 -3.46 -13.62
C ARG A 234 9.30 -4.61 -13.23
N GLU A 235 10.36 -4.29 -12.53
CA GLU A 235 11.20 -5.25 -11.84
C GLU A 235 10.80 -5.40 -10.38
N VAL A 236 10.92 -6.65 -9.90
CA VAL A 236 10.65 -7.00 -8.49
C VAL A 236 11.85 -6.64 -7.64
N GLN A 237 11.61 -5.85 -6.59
CA GLN A 237 12.66 -5.41 -5.67
C GLN A 237 12.43 -6.02 -4.28
N ASP A 238 13.46 -6.67 -3.74
CA ASP A 238 13.43 -7.23 -2.39
C ASP A 238 14.84 -7.25 -1.78
N ASN A 239 14.94 -6.94 -0.51
CA ASN A 239 16.21 -6.85 0.19
C ASN A 239 17.15 -5.89 -0.55
N ILE A 240 18.27 -6.39 -1.07
CA ILE A 240 19.27 -5.65 -1.86
C ILE A 240 19.27 -6.09 -3.34
N TYR A 241 18.23 -6.78 -3.77
CA TYR A 241 18.15 -7.38 -5.11
C TYR A 241 17.06 -6.73 -5.93
N ILE A 242 17.34 -6.58 -7.24
CA ILE A 242 16.32 -6.30 -8.26
C ILE A 242 16.32 -7.50 -9.20
N SER A 243 15.14 -8.02 -9.49
CA SER A 243 14.93 -9.23 -10.26
C SER A 243 13.83 -9.01 -11.29
N LYS A 244 13.99 -9.59 -12.47
CA LYS A 244 13.02 -9.52 -13.56
C LYS A 244 12.26 -10.83 -13.70
N TRP A 245 10.96 -10.75 -13.97
CA TRP A 245 10.14 -11.88 -14.32
C TRP A 245 10.57 -12.46 -15.68
N ASN A 246 10.78 -13.77 -15.72
CA ASN A 246 11.05 -14.48 -16.96
C ASN A 246 9.84 -15.37 -17.29
N PRO A 247 8.99 -14.97 -18.27
CA PRO A 247 7.75 -15.67 -18.58
C PRO A 247 7.95 -17.06 -19.18
N GLU A 248 9.09 -17.33 -19.84
CA GLU A 248 9.39 -18.65 -20.41
C GLU A 248 9.76 -19.66 -19.32
N LYS A 249 10.39 -19.19 -18.25
CA LYS A 249 10.84 -20.03 -17.14
C LYS A 249 9.90 -19.99 -15.95
N GLU A 250 8.89 -19.13 -15.97
CA GLU A 250 7.96 -18.84 -14.86
C GLU A 250 8.70 -18.60 -13.53
N LYS A 251 9.70 -17.73 -13.55
CA LYS A 251 10.50 -17.37 -12.37
C LYS A 251 11.12 -15.98 -12.50
N VAL A 252 11.52 -15.41 -11.38
CA VAL A 252 12.34 -14.20 -11.36
C VAL A 252 13.82 -14.53 -11.49
N GLU A 253 14.55 -13.67 -12.19
CA GLU A 253 16.01 -13.76 -12.36
C GLU A 253 16.63 -12.45 -11.85
N THR A 254 17.58 -12.55 -10.92
CA THR A 254 18.25 -11.37 -10.37
C THR A 254 19.10 -10.70 -11.45
N ILE A 255 18.82 -9.42 -11.69
CA ILE A 255 19.53 -8.59 -12.66
C ILE A 255 20.45 -7.56 -11.99
N PHE A 256 20.20 -7.24 -10.71
CA PHE A 256 21.05 -6.31 -9.96
C PHE A 256 21.15 -6.71 -8.48
N THR A 257 22.29 -6.40 -7.87
CA THR A 257 22.56 -6.60 -6.43
C THR A 257 23.31 -5.40 -5.86
N ALA A 258 22.75 -4.75 -4.86
CA ALA A 258 23.38 -3.63 -4.14
C ALA A 258 24.45 -4.12 -3.16
N SER A 259 25.56 -4.65 -3.69
CA SER A 259 26.64 -5.25 -2.88
C SER A 259 27.24 -4.25 -1.88
N GLY A 260 27.44 -4.70 -0.65
CA GLY A 260 27.97 -3.86 0.44
C GLY A 260 26.91 -3.02 1.15
N CYS A 261 25.65 -3.09 0.71
CA CYS A 261 24.51 -2.43 1.32
C CYS A 261 23.66 -3.41 2.16
N THR A 262 22.66 -2.87 2.85
CA THR A 262 21.65 -3.63 3.58
C THR A 262 20.27 -2.99 3.35
N SER A 263 19.19 -3.75 3.54
CA SER A 263 17.85 -3.21 3.61
C SER A 263 17.60 -2.48 4.93
N VAL A 264 16.57 -1.64 4.99
CA VAL A 264 16.22 -0.88 6.20
C VAL A 264 15.26 -1.61 7.12
N ASN A 265 14.60 -2.67 6.66
CA ASN A 265 13.69 -3.48 7.44
C ASN A 265 14.07 -4.96 7.30
N GLY A 266 14.11 -5.70 8.42
CA GLY A 266 14.57 -7.09 8.41
C GLY A 266 13.55 -8.09 7.86
N THR A 267 12.25 -7.85 8.03
CA THR A 267 11.19 -8.76 7.61
C THR A 267 10.53 -8.34 6.30
N LYS A 268 10.32 -7.04 6.11
CA LYS A 268 9.82 -6.43 4.88
C LYS A 268 10.98 -5.69 4.21
N ALA A 269 11.98 -6.38 3.87
CA ALA A 269 13.32 -5.98 3.41
C ALA A 269 13.33 -4.84 2.35
N ASN A 270 13.03 -3.63 2.79
CA ASN A 270 12.82 -2.46 1.94
C ASN A 270 14.12 -1.71 1.64
N PRO A 271 14.24 -1.00 0.52
CA PRO A 271 15.23 0.05 0.32
C PRO A 271 14.95 1.24 1.25
N SER A 272 15.89 2.16 1.39
CA SER A 272 15.62 3.46 2.03
C SER A 272 14.69 4.31 1.19
N LEU A 273 14.80 4.23 -0.13
CA LEU A 273 13.98 4.95 -1.10
C LEU A 273 14.07 4.28 -2.47
N THR A 274 12.96 4.23 -3.18
CA THR A 274 12.88 3.94 -4.62
C THR A 274 12.08 5.05 -5.27
N ALA A 275 12.67 5.79 -6.21
CA ALA A 275 12.01 6.88 -6.91
C ALA A 275 12.79 7.32 -8.14
N ASP A 276 12.09 7.90 -9.12
CA ASP A 276 12.69 8.62 -10.25
C ASP A 276 13.33 9.94 -9.78
N LEU A 277 14.54 9.86 -9.23
CA LEU A 277 15.27 10.99 -8.66
C LEU A 277 15.95 11.83 -9.73
N PHE A 278 16.34 11.23 -10.84
CA PHE A 278 17.10 11.92 -11.90
C PHE A 278 16.23 12.35 -13.08
N GLY A 279 14.95 11.98 -13.07
CA GLY A 279 13.94 12.49 -14.00
C GLY A 279 13.98 11.84 -15.37
N ASP A 280 14.47 10.62 -15.47
CA ASP A 280 14.51 9.86 -16.73
C ASP A 280 13.48 8.72 -16.81
N TRP A 281 12.48 8.73 -15.91
CA TRP A 281 11.39 7.80 -15.66
C TRP A 281 11.80 6.46 -15.02
N ARG A 282 13.05 6.08 -15.11
CA ARG A 282 13.54 4.91 -14.38
C ARG A 282 13.88 5.30 -12.95
N GLU A 283 13.68 4.36 -12.06
CA GLU A 283 13.76 4.68 -10.63
C GLU A 283 15.14 4.38 -10.08
N GLU A 284 15.70 5.34 -9.36
CA GLU A 284 16.87 5.12 -8.52
C GLU A 284 16.48 4.38 -7.27
N VAL A 285 17.40 3.52 -6.81
CA VAL A 285 17.24 2.79 -5.56
C VAL A 285 18.32 3.17 -4.56
N MET A 286 17.90 3.52 -3.34
CA MET A 286 18.79 3.98 -2.29
C MET A 286 18.88 2.96 -1.15
N TYR A 287 20.09 2.60 -0.77
CA TYR A 287 20.36 1.71 0.33
C TYR A 287 21.42 2.26 1.29
N PRO A 288 21.32 2.00 2.60
CA PRO A 288 22.42 2.26 3.53
C PRO A 288 23.56 1.27 3.32
N LEU A 289 24.79 1.73 3.48
CA LEU A 289 25.94 0.85 3.58
C LEU A 289 25.83 0.00 4.86
N LYS A 290 26.37 -1.21 4.82
CA LYS A 290 26.36 -2.14 5.98
C LYS A 290 26.99 -1.57 7.25
N ASP A 291 27.95 -0.66 7.10
CA ASP A 291 28.64 0.00 8.21
C ASP A 291 27.92 1.28 8.69
N GLY A 292 26.79 1.65 8.05
CA GLY A 292 26.02 2.83 8.38
C GLY A 292 26.68 4.16 8.04
N SER A 293 27.80 4.18 7.32
CA SER A 293 28.58 5.40 7.06
C SER A 293 27.97 6.30 5.99
N ALA A 294 27.14 5.75 5.10
CA ALA A 294 26.54 6.49 4.00
C ALA A 294 25.27 5.82 3.46
N LEU A 295 24.49 6.59 2.70
CA LEU A 295 23.48 6.11 1.78
C LEU A 295 24.10 6.04 0.38
N ARG A 296 23.81 4.97 -0.33
CA ARG A 296 24.25 4.78 -1.72
C ARG A 296 23.04 4.75 -2.62
N ILE A 297 23.07 5.61 -3.64
CA ILE A 297 22.09 5.68 -4.70
C ILE A 297 22.63 4.88 -5.90
N TYR A 298 21.81 4.02 -6.45
CA TYR A 298 22.07 3.30 -7.68
C TYR A 298 21.11 3.77 -8.75
N THR A 299 21.64 3.96 -9.94
CA THR A 299 20.90 4.23 -11.17
C THR A 299 21.27 3.18 -12.20
N THR A 300 20.35 2.88 -13.11
CA THR A 300 20.62 1.99 -14.23
C THR A 300 21.40 2.70 -15.33
N THR A 301 22.21 1.95 -16.07
CA THR A 301 22.86 2.41 -17.29
C THR A 301 22.34 1.69 -18.53
N THR A 302 21.28 0.90 -18.38
CA THR A 302 20.67 0.17 -19.49
C THR A 302 20.06 1.16 -20.49
N PRO A 303 20.42 1.10 -21.79
CA PRO A 303 19.80 1.98 -22.78
C PRO A 303 18.33 1.70 -22.95
N THR A 304 17.53 2.75 -23.16
CA THR A 304 16.12 2.64 -23.51
C THR A 304 15.78 3.51 -24.72
N SER A 305 14.81 3.08 -25.51
CA SER A 305 14.21 3.88 -26.59
C SER A 305 12.98 4.66 -26.15
N TYR A 306 12.44 4.36 -24.96
CA TYR A 306 11.28 5.05 -24.42
C TYR A 306 11.65 6.44 -23.91
N LYS A 307 10.76 7.40 -24.15
CA LYS A 307 10.87 8.79 -23.68
C LYS A 307 9.58 9.13 -22.96
N ILE A 308 9.60 9.01 -21.67
CA ILE A 308 8.46 9.27 -20.78
C ILE A 308 8.84 10.49 -19.93
N PRO A 309 7.91 11.41 -19.62
CA PRO A 309 8.14 12.44 -18.62
C PRO A 309 8.56 11.82 -17.29
N THR A 310 9.28 12.57 -16.47
CA THR A 310 9.60 12.10 -15.11
C THR A 310 8.34 11.66 -14.37
N LEU A 311 8.41 10.53 -13.69
CA LEU A 311 7.30 10.02 -12.87
C LEU A 311 6.94 11.02 -11.76
N MET A 312 7.90 11.84 -11.32
CA MET A 312 7.68 12.91 -10.34
C MET A 312 6.76 14.03 -10.86
N HIS A 313 6.39 14.03 -12.15
CA HIS A 313 5.35 14.93 -12.66
C HIS A 313 3.96 14.55 -12.15
N ASP A 314 3.71 13.27 -11.93
CA ASP A 314 2.47 12.76 -11.37
C ASP A 314 2.38 13.05 -9.87
N ILE A 315 1.23 13.62 -9.43
CA ILE A 315 1.03 14.00 -8.02
C ILE A 315 0.89 12.75 -7.16
N GLN A 316 0.18 11.74 -7.63
CA GLN A 316 -0.04 10.49 -6.89
C GLN A 316 1.29 9.74 -6.70
N TYR A 317 2.11 9.67 -7.73
CA TYR A 317 3.46 9.09 -7.62
C TYR A 317 4.30 9.81 -6.56
N ARG A 318 4.33 11.16 -6.56
CA ARG A 318 5.06 11.93 -5.53
C ARG A 318 4.56 11.64 -4.11
N MET A 319 3.26 11.48 -3.94
CA MET A 319 2.69 11.14 -2.63
C MET A 319 3.13 9.75 -2.20
N HIS A 320 3.07 8.77 -3.08
CA HIS A 320 3.57 7.41 -2.82
C HIS A 320 5.05 7.41 -2.44
N VAL A 321 5.90 8.14 -3.16
CA VAL A 321 7.32 8.31 -2.79
C VAL A 321 7.49 8.89 -1.40
N ALA A 322 6.64 9.85 -1.01
CA ALA A 322 6.74 10.51 0.29
C ALA A 322 6.41 9.58 1.48
N TYR A 323 5.53 8.60 1.29
CA TYR A 323 5.10 7.69 2.38
C TYR A 323 5.37 6.20 2.12
N GLN A 324 6.18 5.84 1.12
CA GLN A 324 6.43 4.44 0.73
C GLN A 324 6.99 3.53 1.85
N ASN A 325 7.50 4.09 2.93
CA ASN A 325 8.06 3.37 4.07
C ASN A 325 7.38 3.74 5.40
N ASP A 326 6.14 4.18 5.35
CA ASP A 326 5.43 4.71 6.53
C ASP A 326 4.67 3.65 7.33
N CYS A 327 4.81 2.37 7.04
CA CYS A 327 4.11 1.28 7.74
C CYS A 327 4.99 0.43 8.66
#